data_3a66eca798bfaf3b68f70b794e0ad07d
#
_entry.id   3a66eca798bfaf3b68f70b794e0ad07d
#
_cell.length_a   1.000
_cell.length_b   1.000
_cell.length_c   1.000
_cell.angle_alpha   90.00
_cell.angle_beta   90.00
_cell.angle_gamma   90.00
#
_symmetry.space_group_name_H-M   'P 1'
#
loop_
_entity.id
_entity.type
_entity.pdbx_description
1 polymer ?
#
loop_
_entity_poly.entity_id
_entity_poly.type
_entity_poly.pdbx_seq_one_letter_code
_entity_poly.pdbx_strand_id
1 'polypeptide(L)'
;MQCAHCMRGETQNKNLLPDAVDFLFERVNQINTIVPTGGEPTLNPDALREITNAIHKHHVGVSGVYLVTNGLVVTDHFLKEFMNLLLATDMDEYSSGLALSQDIFHDKIPEENIRRLSLFKCYRPDDKKVDWTRIQPFNLGRATENCPVETREPFKMEPFYDAEIDDDGNITMWDTTLALTVDGDLLAGSEYAYDQTDRIKICNIFDPDWFEILTKKVREEIGAD
;
A
#
# COMPACT_ATOMS: atom_id res chain seq x y z
N MET A 1 -14.62 7.70 -0.65
CA MET A 1 -14.29 9.07 -0.18
C MET A 1 -13.77 9.89 -1.35
N GLN A 2 -13.94 11.22 -1.32
CA GLN A 2 -13.49 12.11 -2.39
C GLN A 2 -12.70 13.27 -1.78
N CYS A 3 -11.48 12.99 -1.31
CA CYS A 3 -10.61 14.00 -0.74
C CYS A 3 -10.15 14.97 -1.84
N ALA A 4 -10.17 16.29 -1.56
CA ALA A 4 -9.77 17.31 -2.54
C ALA A 4 -8.29 17.18 -2.95
N HIS A 5 -7.44 16.75 -2.02
CA HIS A 5 -6.00 16.56 -2.18
C HIS A 5 -5.61 15.13 -2.61
N CYS A 6 -6.56 14.30 -3.02
CA CYS A 6 -6.26 12.88 -3.32
C CYS A 6 -5.33 12.74 -4.52
N MET A 7 -4.11 12.26 -4.29
CA MET A 7 -3.14 11.99 -5.35
C MET A 7 -3.58 10.88 -6.32
N ARG A 8 -4.50 10.00 -5.89
CA ARG A 8 -5.02 8.91 -6.74
C ARG A 8 -6.00 9.39 -7.80
N GLY A 9 -6.65 10.55 -7.61
CA GLY A 9 -7.68 11.07 -8.50
C GLY A 9 -9.11 10.78 -8.03
N GLU A 10 -10.01 10.59 -8.98
CA GLU A 10 -11.42 10.32 -8.68
C GLU A 10 -11.64 8.94 -8.07
N THR A 11 -12.63 8.85 -7.19
CA THR A 11 -12.99 7.59 -6.53
C THR A 11 -13.46 6.53 -7.53
N GLN A 12 -12.84 5.36 -7.50
CA GLN A 12 -13.19 4.24 -8.38
C GLN A 12 -14.37 3.42 -7.88
N ASN A 13 -14.72 3.51 -6.58
CA ASN A 13 -15.74 2.67 -5.92
C ASN A 13 -15.54 1.17 -6.15
N LYS A 14 -14.29 0.72 -6.19
CA LYS A 14 -13.90 -0.68 -6.34
C LYS A 14 -13.23 -1.17 -5.08
N ASN A 15 -13.33 -2.44 -4.82
CA ASN A 15 -12.61 -3.15 -3.76
C ASN A 15 -11.53 -4.03 -4.37
N LEU A 16 -10.47 -4.27 -3.60
CA LEU A 16 -9.44 -5.24 -3.97
C LEU A 16 -10.09 -6.61 -4.18
N LEU A 17 -9.75 -7.25 -5.29
CA LEU A 17 -10.23 -8.59 -5.61
C LEU A 17 -9.47 -9.62 -4.75
N PRO A 18 -10.17 -10.54 -4.05
CA PRO A 18 -9.53 -11.59 -3.26
C PRO A 18 -8.55 -12.42 -4.10
N ASP A 19 -8.94 -12.81 -5.30
CA ASP A 19 -8.12 -13.59 -6.21
C ASP A 19 -6.81 -12.86 -6.57
N ALA A 20 -6.82 -11.52 -6.63
CA ALA A 20 -5.62 -10.74 -6.92
C ALA A 20 -4.54 -10.91 -5.85
N VAL A 21 -4.95 -10.92 -4.58
CA VAL A 21 -4.02 -11.16 -3.46
C VAL A 21 -3.53 -12.61 -3.48
N ASP A 22 -4.43 -13.54 -3.73
CA ASP A 22 -4.14 -14.97 -3.75
C ASP A 22 -3.11 -15.33 -4.84
N PHE A 23 -3.31 -14.87 -6.08
CA PHE A 23 -2.37 -15.09 -7.18
C PHE A 23 -0.98 -14.46 -6.94
N LEU A 24 -0.95 -13.24 -6.38
CA LEU A 24 0.33 -12.60 -6.05
C LEU A 24 1.07 -13.41 -4.99
N PHE A 25 0.39 -13.79 -3.90
CA PHE A 25 1.02 -14.44 -2.75
C PHE A 25 1.44 -15.88 -3.04
N GLU A 26 0.87 -16.54 -4.04
CA GLU A 26 1.35 -17.85 -4.51
C GLU A 26 2.82 -17.83 -4.98
N ARG A 27 3.32 -16.66 -5.39
CA ARG A 27 4.67 -16.46 -5.93
C ARG A 27 5.58 -15.65 -5.01
N VAL A 28 5.11 -15.29 -3.82
CA VAL A 28 5.88 -14.47 -2.88
C VAL A 28 6.21 -15.29 -1.64
N ASN A 29 7.48 -15.33 -1.26
CA ASN A 29 7.93 -16.02 -0.07
C ASN A 29 8.03 -15.09 1.15
N GLN A 30 8.41 -13.83 0.93
CA GLN A 30 8.61 -12.87 2.01
C GLN A 30 8.26 -11.44 1.58
N ILE A 31 7.66 -10.70 2.51
CA ILE A 31 7.34 -9.28 2.39
C ILE A 31 7.84 -8.57 3.65
N ASN A 32 8.60 -7.49 3.49
CA ASN A 32 9.00 -6.69 4.64
C ASN A 32 7.80 -5.97 5.26
N THR A 33 7.07 -5.19 4.47
CA THR A 33 5.93 -4.43 4.99
C THR A 33 4.75 -4.47 4.03
N ILE A 34 3.60 -4.90 4.50
CA ILE A 34 2.33 -4.73 3.78
C ILE A 34 1.73 -3.38 4.14
N VAL A 35 1.39 -2.58 3.13
CA VAL A 35 0.77 -1.26 3.31
C VAL A 35 -0.64 -1.26 2.70
N PRO A 36 -1.68 -1.67 3.46
CA PRO A 36 -3.05 -1.54 3.00
C PRO A 36 -3.38 -0.06 2.82
N THR A 37 -3.66 0.33 1.59
CA THR A 37 -3.92 1.71 1.22
C THR A 37 -5.02 1.80 0.16
N GLY A 38 -5.22 2.93 -0.43
CA GLY A 38 -6.22 3.14 -1.47
C GLY A 38 -7.09 4.34 -1.16
N GLY A 39 -8.41 4.14 -1.00
CA GLY A 39 -9.29 5.20 -0.50
C GLY A 39 -9.12 5.35 1.01
N GLU A 40 -9.87 4.59 1.76
CA GLU A 40 -9.78 4.54 3.23
C GLU A 40 -9.83 3.07 3.68
N PRO A 41 -8.74 2.53 4.24
CA PRO A 41 -8.65 1.11 4.59
C PRO A 41 -9.72 0.64 5.58
N THR A 42 -10.14 1.51 6.50
CA THR A 42 -11.15 1.16 7.52
C THR A 42 -12.53 0.90 6.94
N LEU A 43 -12.79 1.31 5.69
CA LEU A 43 -14.07 1.09 4.99
C LEU A 43 -14.13 -0.29 4.30
N ASN A 44 -13.00 -0.98 4.15
CA ASN A 44 -12.95 -2.31 3.54
C ASN A 44 -12.16 -3.31 4.41
N PRO A 45 -12.66 -3.65 5.61
CA PRO A 45 -12.00 -4.61 6.49
C PRO A 45 -11.94 -6.03 5.88
N ASP A 46 -12.81 -6.36 4.95
CA ASP A 46 -12.77 -7.65 4.25
C ASP A 46 -11.49 -7.82 3.42
N ALA A 47 -10.94 -6.74 2.85
CA ALA A 47 -9.66 -6.81 2.17
C ALA A 47 -8.51 -7.19 3.13
N LEU A 48 -8.53 -6.71 4.38
CA LEU A 48 -7.54 -7.10 5.40
C LEU A 48 -7.65 -8.60 5.73
N ARG A 49 -8.88 -9.12 5.80
CA ARG A 49 -9.10 -10.56 6.00
C ARG A 49 -8.57 -11.38 4.83
N GLU A 50 -8.79 -10.97 3.59
CA GLU A 50 -8.28 -11.69 2.42
C GLU A 50 -6.75 -11.69 2.36
N ILE A 51 -6.10 -10.57 2.73
CA ILE A 51 -4.63 -10.53 2.88
C ILE A 51 -4.17 -11.52 3.96
N THR A 52 -4.85 -11.54 5.12
CA THR A 52 -4.55 -12.49 6.21
C THR A 52 -4.69 -13.94 5.75
N ASN A 53 -5.77 -14.25 5.03
CA ASN A 53 -6.01 -15.59 4.50
C ASN A 53 -4.91 -16.02 3.52
N ALA A 54 -4.48 -15.12 2.63
CA ALA A 54 -3.42 -15.39 1.65
C ALA A 54 -2.06 -15.60 2.33
N ILE A 55 -1.70 -14.81 3.37
CA ILE A 55 -0.50 -15.02 4.19
C ILE A 55 -0.47 -16.46 4.73
N HIS A 56 -1.56 -16.89 5.35
CA HIS A 56 -1.64 -18.23 5.93
C HIS A 56 -1.66 -19.34 4.88
N LYS A 57 -2.41 -19.16 3.79
CA LYS A 57 -2.55 -20.15 2.73
C LYS A 57 -1.22 -20.45 2.03
N HIS A 58 -0.47 -19.40 1.72
CA HIS A 58 0.77 -19.49 0.96
C HIS A 58 2.03 -19.47 1.84
N HIS A 59 1.86 -19.41 3.17
CA HIS A 59 2.97 -19.39 4.14
C HIS A 59 3.97 -18.24 3.90
N VAL A 60 3.47 -17.08 3.50
CA VAL A 60 4.31 -15.91 3.23
C VAL A 60 4.84 -15.33 4.55
N GLY A 61 6.16 -15.18 4.66
CA GLY A 61 6.76 -14.43 5.76
C GLY A 61 6.46 -12.94 5.61
N VAL A 62 5.92 -12.30 6.64
CA VAL A 62 5.64 -10.85 6.63
C VAL A 62 6.19 -10.22 7.89
N SER A 63 7.15 -9.27 7.77
CA SER A 63 7.73 -8.65 8.95
C SER A 63 6.74 -7.72 9.65
N GLY A 64 5.95 -6.95 8.90
CA GLY A 64 4.97 -6.05 9.52
C GLY A 64 3.89 -5.50 8.58
N VAL A 65 3.00 -4.71 9.17
CA VAL A 65 1.93 -4.00 8.48
C VAL A 65 1.94 -2.53 8.85
N TYR A 66 1.97 -1.65 7.87
CA TYR A 66 1.85 -0.21 8.10
C TYR A 66 0.54 0.31 7.49
N LEU A 67 -0.36 0.80 8.34
CA LEU A 67 -1.67 1.30 7.93
C LEU A 67 -1.83 2.76 8.29
N VAL A 68 -2.27 3.57 7.33
CA VAL A 68 -2.63 4.97 7.53
C VAL A 68 -4.12 5.13 7.35
N THR A 69 -4.81 5.78 8.28
CA THR A 69 -6.25 6.02 8.23
C THR A 69 -6.59 7.45 8.61
N ASN A 70 -7.69 7.97 8.07
CA ASN A 70 -8.28 9.22 8.53
C ASN A 70 -9.03 9.07 9.87
N GLY A 71 -9.21 7.86 10.37
CA GLY A 71 -9.80 7.57 11.67
C GLY A 71 -11.29 7.94 11.84
N LEU A 72 -11.99 8.36 10.78
CA LEU A 72 -13.38 8.80 10.87
C LEU A 72 -14.35 7.64 11.11
N VAL A 73 -14.05 6.47 10.55
CA VAL A 73 -14.88 5.27 10.67
C VAL A 73 -14.03 4.13 11.24
N VAL A 74 -14.27 3.78 12.51
CA VAL A 74 -13.56 2.69 13.20
C VAL A 74 -14.59 1.70 13.74
N THR A 75 -14.86 0.65 12.98
CA THR A 75 -15.82 -0.41 13.34
C THR A 75 -15.13 -1.53 14.12
N ASP A 76 -15.90 -2.33 14.87
CA ASP A 76 -15.39 -3.55 15.51
C ASP A 76 -14.87 -4.55 14.48
N HIS A 77 -15.52 -4.62 13.31
CA HIS A 77 -15.09 -5.46 12.21
C HIS A 77 -13.68 -5.05 11.72
N PHE A 78 -13.45 -3.76 11.47
CA PHE A 78 -12.12 -3.26 11.11
C PHE A 78 -11.08 -3.61 12.18
N LEU A 79 -11.34 -3.32 13.45
CA LEU A 79 -10.40 -3.58 14.54
C LEU A 79 -10.04 -5.07 14.64
N LYS A 80 -11.04 -5.95 14.46
CA LYS A 80 -10.84 -7.40 14.46
C LYS A 80 -9.95 -7.83 13.29
N GLU A 81 -10.28 -7.42 12.05
CA GLU A 81 -9.53 -7.87 10.88
C GLU A 81 -8.12 -7.24 10.84
N PHE A 82 -7.94 -6.01 11.31
CA PHE A 82 -6.60 -5.42 11.46
C PHE A 82 -5.77 -6.15 12.52
N MET A 83 -6.36 -6.55 13.65
CA MET A 83 -5.68 -7.38 14.65
C MET A 83 -5.29 -8.74 14.07
N ASN A 84 -6.18 -9.41 13.33
CA ASN A 84 -5.88 -10.69 12.70
C ASN A 84 -4.70 -10.54 11.71
N LEU A 85 -4.69 -9.48 10.92
CA LEU A 85 -3.61 -9.20 9.98
C LEU A 85 -2.27 -8.96 10.71
N LEU A 86 -2.27 -8.18 11.79
CA LEU A 86 -1.07 -7.99 12.61
C LEU A 86 -0.56 -9.32 13.20
N LEU A 87 -1.45 -10.17 13.70
CA LEU A 87 -1.10 -11.48 14.27
C LEU A 87 -0.58 -12.48 13.22
N ALA A 88 -0.88 -12.26 11.94
CA ALA A 88 -0.35 -13.04 10.83
C ALA A 88 1.07 -12.60 10.39
N THR A 89 1.65 -11.60 11.04
CA THR A 89 2.99 -11.06 10.77
C THR A 89 3.91 -11.24 11.97
N ASP A 90 5.21 -10.97 11.79
CA ASP A 90 6.19 -10.96 12.89
C ASP A 90 6.01 -9.78 13.85
N MET A 91 5.14 -8.83 13.51
CA MET A 91 4.90 -7.58 14.26
C MET A 91 6.18 -6.82 14.57
N ASP A 92 7.14 -6.85 13.62
CA ASP A 92 8.38 -6.09 13.76
C ASP A 92 8.08 -4.60 13.99
N GLU A 93 8.76 -4.00 14.96
CA GLU A 93 8.45 -2.64 15.40
C GLU A 93 8.80 -1.57 14.35
N TYR A 94 9.74 -1.84 13.46
CA TYR A 94 10.12 -0.91 12.39
C TYR A 94 9.21 -1.02 11.17
N SER A 95 8.75 -2.24 10.91
CA SER A 95 7.88 -2.57 9.76
C SER A 95 6.39 -2.43 10.07
N SER A 96 6.01 -2.29 11.37
CA SER A 96 4.61 -2.18 11.79
C SER A 96 4.26 -0.79 12.27
N GLY A 97 3.12 -0.27 11.83
CA GLY A 97 2.60 1.03 12.25
C GLY A 97 1.10 1.19 11.98
N LEU A 98 0.46 1.97 12.84
CA LEU A 98 -0.90 2.46 12.64
C LEU A 98 -0.88 3.97 12.86
N ALA A 99 -0.94 4.74 11.79
CA ALA A 99 -0.85 6.19 11.81
C ALA A 99 -2.17 6.86 11.43
N LEU A 100 -2.37 8.07 11.93
CA LEU A 100 -3.55 8.88 11.64
C LEU A 100 -3.20 10.02 10.68
N SER A 101 -3.99 10.16 9.62
CA SER A 101 -3.95 11.35 8.76
C SER A 101 -4.60 12.53 9.50
N GLN A 102 -3.75 13.41 10.05
CA GLN A 102 -4.17 14.60 10.79
C GLN A 102 -3.57 15.84 10.14
N ASP A 103 -4.29 16.42 9.20
CA ASP A 103 -3.85 17.57 8.44
C ASP A 103 -5.03 18.52 8.09
N ILE A 104 -4.74 19.57 7.34
CA ILE A 104 -5.74 20.58 6.97
C ILE A 104 -6.83 20.09 6.01
N PHE A 105 -6.66 18.90 5.43
CA PHE A 105 -7.59 18.32 4.46
C PHE A 105 -8.56 17.31 5.07
N HIS A 106 -8.29 16.88 6.31
CA HIS A 106 -9.07 15.86 6.99
C HIS A 106 -9.95 16.44 8.09
N ASP A 107 -11.14 15.87 8.24
CA ASP A 107 -12.03 16.21 9.34
C ASP A 107 -11.41 15.77 10.69
N LYS A 108 -11.85 16.45 11.77
CA LYS A 108 -11.42 16.10 13.11
C LYS A 108 -11.84 14.66 13.46
N ILE A 109 -10.87 13.84 13.84
CA ILE A 109 -11.11 12.46 14.24
C ILE A 109 -11.86 12.42 15.58
N PRO A 110 -12.93 11.61 15.70
CA PRO A 110 -13.63 11.41 16.98
C PRO A 110 -12.67 10.87 18.04
N GLU A 111 -12.70 11.44 19.25
CA GLU A 111 -11.83 11.03 20.37
C GLU A 111 -11.98 9.54 20.72
N GLU A 112 -13.20 9.01 20.63
CA GLU A 112 -13.45 7.57 20.84
C GLU A 112 -12.71 6.71 19.82
N ASN A 113 -12.64 7.12 18.53
CA ASN A 113 -11.91 6.40 17.52
C ASN A 113 -10.39 6.45 17.77
N ILE A 114 -9.86 7.61 18.18
CA ILE A 114 -8.46 7.72 18.61
C ILE A 114 -8.17 6.77 19.76
N ARG A 115 -9.04 6.76 20.79
CA ARG A 115 -8.91 5.87 21.94
C ARG A 115 -8.90 4.39 21.53
N ARG A 116 -9.77 3.98 20.60
CA ARG A 116 -9.83 2.61 20.10
C ARG A 116 -8.59 2.21 19.32
N LEU A 117 -8.10 3.09 18.43
CA LEU A 117 -6.90 2.84 17.64
C LEU A 117 -5.63 2.84 18.52
N SER A 118 -5.58 3.66 19.56
CA SER A 118 -4.42 3.71 20.48
C SER A 118 -4.22 2.44 21.34
N LEU A 119 -5.14 1.50 21.28
CA LEU A 119 -4.98 0.19 21.93
C LEU A 119 -4.02 -0.74 21.16
N PHE A 120 -3.75 -0.47 19.91
CA PHE A 120 -2.78 -1.24 19.14
C PHE A 120 -1.34 -0.85 19.54
N LYS A 121 -0.49 -1.84 19.79
CA LYS A 121 0.92 -1.60 20.17
C LYS A 121 1.68 -0.83 19.08
N CYS A 122 1.31 -1.03 17.82
CA CYS A 122 1.92 -0.36 16.66
C CYS A 122 1.34 1.05 16.38
N TYR A 123 0.50 1.60 17.27
CA TYR A 123 -0.06 2.94 17.12
C TYR A 123 1.01 4.03 17.16
N ARG A 124 1.06 4.87 16.12
CA ARG A 124 2.04 5.93 15.91
C ARG A 124 1.35 7.25 15.61
N PRO A 125 0.91 7.97 16.63
CA PRO A 125 0.05 9.17 16.46
C PRO A 125 0.75 10.32 15.73
N ASP A 126 2.07 10.37 15.79
CA ASP A 126 2.86 11.49 15.27
C ASP A 126 3.46 11.24 13.87
N ASP A 127 3.44 10.00 13.37
CA ASP A 127 4.07 9.64 12.09
C ASP A 127 3.50 10.41 10.89
N LYS A 128 2.21 10.78 10.95
CA LYS A 128 1.50 11.51 9.89
C LYS A 128 0.93 12.84 10.34
N LYS A 129 1.46 13.42 11.42
CA LYS A 129 1.26 14.83 11.71
C LYS A 129 2.14 15.66 10.79
N VAL A 130 1.57 15.98 9.65
CA VAL A 130 2.29 16.70 8.60
C VAL A 130 2.23 18.20 8.88
N ASP A 131 3.38 18.80 9.03
CA ASP A 131 3.53 20.25 8.94
C ASP A 131 3.55 20.65 7.46
N TRP A 132 2.39 20.99 6.92
CA TRP A 132 2.20 21.39 5.51
C TRP A 132 2.95 22.66 5.13
N THR A 133 3.57 23.35 6.07
CA THR A 133 4.55 24.40 5.76
C THR A 133 5.88 23.83 5.27
N ARG A 134 6.10 22.51 5.44
CA ARG A 134 7.35 21.81 5.11
C ARG A 134 7.20 20.67 4.11
N ILE A 135 6.01 20.11 3.98
CA ILE A 135 5.75 18.98 3.09
C ILE A 135 4.70 19.38 2.05
N GLN A 136 5.09 19.31 0.80
CA GLN A 136 4.21 19.57 -0.33
C GLN A 136 3.56 18.26 -0.80
N PRO A 137 2.22 18.22 -0.99
CA PRO A 137 1.56 17.09 -1.64
C PRO A 137 2.10 16.86 -3.05
N PHE A 138 1.99 15.63 -3.54
CA PHE A 138 2.36 15.35 -4.92
C PHE A 138 1.41 16.02 -5.91
N ASN A 139 1.99 16.51 -7.01
CA ASN A 139 1.24 17.07 -8.13
C ASN A 139 0.59 15.94 -8.98
N LEU A 140 -0.33 15.21 -8.37
CA LEU A 140 -1.01 14.06 -8.95
C LEU A 140 -2.51 14.09 -8.65
N GLY A 141 -3.30 13.52 -9.56
CA GLY A 141 -4.73 13.33 -9.39
C GLY A 141 -5.45 14.64 -9.03
N ARG A 142 -6.33 14.60 -8.04
CA ARG A 142 -7.12 15.78 -7.64
C ARG A 142 -6.30 16.85 -6.93
N ALA A 143 -5.12 16.50 -6.38
CA ALA A 143 -4.24 17.50 -5.75
C ALA A 143 -3.72 18.53 -6.75
N THR A 144 -3.57 18.17 -8.03
CA THR A 144 -3.15 19.08 -9.10
C THR A 144 -4.02 20.31 -9.22
N GLU A 145 -5.34 20.14 -9.06
CA GLU A 145 -6.33 21.21 -9.27
C GLU A 145 -6.86 21.81 -7.96
N ASN A 146 -6.93 20.99 -6.90
CA ASN A 146 -7.69 21.34 -5.71
C ASN A 146 -6.83 21.54 -4.45
N CYS A 147 -5.51 21.39 -4.54
CA CYS A 147 -4.66 21.57 -3.37
C CYS A 147 -4.44 23.06 -3.11
N PRO A 148 -4.73 23.56 -1.89
CA PRO A 148 -4.55 24.97 -1.55
C PRO A 148 -3.09 25.34 -1.22
N VAL A 149 -2.18 24.36 -1.23
CA VAL A 149 -0.75 24.54 -1.00
C VAL A 149 0.03 24.15 -2.24
N GLU A 150 1.29 24.61 -2.31
CA GLU A 150 2.19 24.23 -3.38
C GLU A 150 2.37 22.71 -3.42
N THR A 151 2.34 22.13 -4.61
CA THR A 151 2.54 20.70 -4.85
C THR A 151 3.95 20.43 -5.38
N ARG A 152 4.42 19.20 -5.27
CA ARG A 152 5.70 18.74 -5.82
C ARG A 152 5.51 17.61 -6.83
N GLU A 153 6.44 17.49 -7.74
CA GLU A 153 6.46 16.35 -8.66
C GLU A 153 6.78 15.04 -7.90
N PRO A 154 6.15 13.92 -8.29
CA PRO A 154 6.48 12.61 -7.74
C PRO A 154 7.93 12.25 -8.05
N PHE A 155 8.54 11.45 -7.19
CA PHE A 155 9.88 10.93 -7.45
C PHE A 155 9.85 9.98 -8.65
N LYS A 156 10.88 10.06 -9.50
CA LYS A 156 11.14 8.97 -10.45
C LYS A 156 11.67 7.79 -9.65
N MET A 157 10.94 6.69 -9.70
CA MET A 157 11.41 5.45 -9.11
C MET A 157 12.11 4.61 -10.18
N GLU A 158 13.26 4.05 -9.81
CA GLU A 158 13.92 2.96 -10.50
C GLU A 158 13.60 1.70 -9.68
N PRO A 159 12.51 0.98 -10.00
CA PRO A 159 11.90 0.04 -9.04
C PRO A 159 12.77 -1.18 -8.75
N PHE A 160 13.73 -1.50 -9.61
CA PHE A 160 14.49 -2.74 -9.51
C PHE A 160 16.02 -2.52 -9.39
N TYR A 161 16.47 -1.30 -9.10
CA TYR A 161 17.90 -1.01 -9.04
C TYR A 161 18.68 -1.86 -8.02
N ASP A 162 18.01 -2.32 -6.95
CA ASP A 162 18.56 -3.19 -5.91
C ASP A 162 18.06 -4.64 -6.03
N ALA A 163 17.51 -5.04 -7.19
CA ALA A 163 17.01 -6.40 -7.35
C ALA A 163 18.15 -7.37 -7.67
N GLU A 164 18.01 -8.60 -7.20
CA GLU A 164 18.87 -9.73 -7.53
C GLU A 164 18.00 -10.92 -7.96
N ILE A 165 18.55 -11.73 -8.88
CA ILE A 165 17.95 -13.00 -9.28
C ILE A 165 18.96 -14.10 -8.98
N ASP A 166 18.57 -15.07 -8.14
CA ASP A 166 19.42 -16.20 -7.80
C ASP A 166 19.42 -17.28 -8.91
N ASP A 167 20.26 -18.33 -8.73
CA ASP A 167 20.40 -19.43 -9.68
C ASP A 167 19.11 -20.26 -9.84
N ASP A 168 18.20 -20.21 -8.87
CA ASP A 168 16.91 -20.89 -8.87
C ASP A 168 15.80 -20.00 -9.51
N GLY A 169 16.15 -18.77 -9.89
CA GLY A 169 15.24 -17.81 -10.50
C GLY A 169 14.36 -17.05 -9.52
N ASN A 170 14.66 -17.07 -8.21
CA ASN A 170 13.96 -16.26 -7.24
C ASN A 170 14.44 -14.81 -7.34
N ILE A 171 13.49 -13.89 -7.24
CA ILE A 171 13.75 -12.46 -7.27
C ILE A 171 13.72 -11.92 -5.84
N THR A 172 14.81 -11.28 -5.43
CA THR A 172 14.86 -10.49 -4.19
C THR A 172 14.97 -9.02 -4.55
N MET A 173 14.13 -8.19 -3.95
CA MET A 173 14.10 -6.74 -4.17
C MET A 173 14.20 -6.05 -2.80
N TRP A 174 15.19 -5.15 -2.66
CA TRP A 174 15.36 -4.32 -1.49
C TRP A 174 14.92 -2.88 -1.83
N ASP A 175 14.47 -2.14 -0.84
CA ASP A 175 14.02 -0.74 -0.93
C ASP A 175 13.00 -0.46 -2.05
N THR A 176 12.35 -1.51 -2.54
CA THR A 176 11.37 -1.45 -3.62
C THR A 176 9.95 -1.49 -3.07
N THR A 177 9.09 -0.64 -3.59
CA THR A 177 7.65 -0.68 -3.34
C THR A 177 6.93 -1.15 -4.60
N LEU A 178 6.22 -2.26 -4.50
CA LEU A 178 5.26 -2.71 -5.50
C LEU A 178 3.84 -2.41 -5.02
N ALA A 179 2.98 -1.96 -5.92
CA ALA A 179 1.59 -1.72 -5.60
C ALA A 179 0.67 -2.62 -6.43
N LEU A 180 -0.20 -3.36 -5.75
CA LEU A 180 -1.25 -4.15 -6.38
C LEU A 180 -2.54 -3.33 -6.43
N THR A 181 -3.07 -3.12 -7.61
CA THR A 181 -4.32 -2.39 -7.81
C THR A 181 -5.55 -3.28 -7.66
N VAL A 182 -6.72 -2.66 -7.55
CA VAL A 182 -8.01 -3.36 -7.49
C VAL A 182 -8.35 -4.13 -8.77
N ASP A 183 -7.73 -3.80 -9.89
CA ASP A 183 -7.91 -4.47 -11.19
C ASP A 183 -6.82 -5.53 -11.47
N GLY A 184 -5.96 -5.81 -10.48
CA GLY A 184 -4.89 -6.82 -10.57
C GLY A 184 -3.62 -6.32 -11.24
N ASP A 185 -3.49 -5.02 -11.51
CA ASP A 185 -2.24 -4.48 -12.04
C ASP A 185 -1.19 -4.39 -10.95
N LEU A 186 -0.01 -4.92 -11.24
CA LEU A 186 1.19 -4.76 -10.44
C LEU A 186 1.97 -3.56 -10.96
N LEU A 187 2.20 -2.58 -10.09
CA LEU A 187 2.82 -1.32 -10.43
C LEU A 187 4.17 -1.17 -9.72
N ALA A 188 5.10 -0.50 -10.39
CA ALA A 188 6.37 -0.08 -9.82
C ALA A 188 6.17 1.22 -9.03
N GLY A 189 6.17 1.12 -7.69
CA GLY A 189 5.98 2.25 -6.80
C GLY A 189 4.55 2.49 -6.36
N SER A 190 4.42 3.40 -5.40
CA SER A 190 3.14 3.75 -4.76
C SER A 190 2.66 5.17 -5.06
N GLU A 191 3.43 5.97 -5.79
CA GLU A 191 3.14 7.38 -6.09
C GLU A 191 2.58 7.52 -7.50
N TYR A 192 1.27 7.31 -7.65
CA TYR A 192 0.59 7.36 -8.94
C TYR A 192 -0.83 7.91 -8.82
N ALA A 193 -1.35 8.45 -9.93
CA ALA A 193 -2.77 8.69 -10.11
C ALA A 193 -3.40 7.58 -10.97
N TYR A 194 -4.68 7.32 -10.78
CA TYR A 194 -5.36 6.21 -11.48
C TYR A 194 -5.36 6.33 -13.01
N ASP A 195 -5.30 7.55 -13.53
CA ASP A 195 -5.21 7.84 -14.97
C ASP A 195 -3.79 7.74 -15.53
N GLN A 196 -2.78 7.43 -14.69
CA GLN A 196 -1.37 7.36 -15.05
C GLN A 196 -0.74 5.99 -14.77
N THR A 197 -1.53 5.00 -14.37
CA THR A 197 -1.05 3.66 -14.00
C THR A 197 -0.28 2.98 -15.14
N ASP A 198 -0.65 3.19 -16.41
CA ASP A 198 0.01 2.60 -17.56
C ASP A 198 1.52 2.93 -17.64
N ARG A 199 1.94 4.07 -17.06
CA ARG A 199 3.35 4.50 -17.08
C ARG A 199 4.26 3.69 -16.18
N ILE A 200 3.69 3.12 -15.11
CA ILE A 200 4.42 2.40 -14.07
C ILE A 200 3.94 0.95 -13.93
N LYS A 201 3.07 0.51 -14.83
CA LYS A 201 2.57 -0.85 -14.85
C LYS A 201 3.65 -1.83 -15.27
N ILE A 202 3.86 -2.83 -14.43
CA ILE A 202 4.76 -3.95 -14.72
C ILE A 202 4.01 -5.01 -15.52
N CYS A 203 2.92 -5.53 -14.96
CA CYS A 203 2.09 -6.57 -15.54
C CYS A 203 0.69 -6.54 -14.91
N ASN A 204 -0.18 -7.42 -15.35
CA ASN A 204 -1.42 -7.74 -14.63
C ASN A 204 -1.30 -9.16 -14.10
N ILE A 205 -1.55 -9.38 -12.81
CA ILE A 205 -1.35 -10.68 -12.15
C ILE A 205 -2.34 -11.77 -12.60
N PHE A 206 -3.40 -11.39 -13.29
CA PHE A 206 -4.31 -12.35 -13.94
C PHE A 206 -3.81 -12.83 -15.31
N ASP A 207 -2.74 -12.25 -15.85
CA ASP A 207 -2.05 -12.77 -17.02
C ASP A 207 -1.33 -14.07 -16.62
N PRO A 208 -1.52 -15.18 -17.32
CA PRO A 208 -0.83 -16.45 -17.03
C PRO A 208 0.69 -16.33 -16.93
N ASP A 209 1.26 -15.41 -17.71
CA ASP A 209 2.71 -15.20 -17.84
C ASP A 209 3.21 -14.03 -16.96
N TRP A 210 2.39 -13.53 -16.03
CA TRP A 210 2.72 -12.32 -15.27
C TRP A 210 4.07 -12.38 -14.54
N PHE A 211 4.42 -13.54 -14.00
CA PHE A 211 5.68 -13.71 -13.27
C PHE A 211 6.90 -13.72 -14.21
N GLU A 212 6.75 -14.28 -15.42
CA GLU A 212 7.78 -14.21 -16.46
C GLU A 212 7.97 -12.77 -16.96
N ILE A 213 6.88 -12.01 -17.11
CA ILE A 213 6.92 -10.59 -17.46
C ILE A 213 7.65 -9.79 -16.41
N LEU A 214 7.35 -10.02 -15.11
CA LEU A 214 8.05 -9.38 -13.99
C LEU A 214 9.54 -9.73 -14.03
N THR A 215 9.88 -11.03 -14.13
CA THR A 215 11.26 -11.52 -14.16
C THR A 215 12.06 -10.89 -15.31
N LYS A 216 11.46 -10.81 -16.50
CA LYS A 216 12.08 -10.17 -17.65
C LYS A 216 12.39 -8.69 -17.40
N LYS A 217 11.43 -7.95 -16.84
CA LYS A 217 11.66 -6.53 -16.52
C LYS A 217 12.75 -6.32 -15.48
N VAL A 218 12.79 -7.17 -14.44
CA VAL A 218 13.87 -7.12 -13.46
C VAL A 218 15.23 -7.36 -14.13
N ARG A 219 15.36 -8.40 -14.97
CA ARG A 219 16.60 -8.69 -15.69
C ARG A 219 17.07 -7.54 -16.57
N GLU A 220 16.14 -6.92 -17.31
CA GLU A 220 16.43 -5.77 -18.17
C GLU A 220 17.01 -4.58 -17.37
N GLU A 221 16.49 -4.32 -16.16
CA GLU A 221 16.94 -3.19 -15.33
C GLU A 221 18.27 -3.47 -14.61
N ILE A 222 18.51 -4.70 -14.13
CA ILE A 222 19.78 -5.08 -13.48
C ILE A 222 20.88 -5.42 -14.48
N GLY A 223 20.59 -5.46 -15.79
CA GLY A 223 21.56 -5.79 -16.84
C GLY A 223 21.99 -7.25 -16.81
N ALA A 224 21.15 -8.16 -16.34
CA ALA A 224 21.38 -9.59 -16.35
C ALA A 224 20.77 -10.19 -17.61
N ASP A 225 21.61 -10.71 -18.51
CA ASP A 225 21.21 -11.46 -19.72
C ASP A 225 20.64 -12.84 -19.42
#